data_d09eb38f172691a4f91a133b33cde09f
#
_entry.id   d09eb38f172691a4f91a133b33cde09f
#
_cell.length_a   1.000
_cell.length_b   1.000
_cell.length_c   1.000
_cell.angle_alpha   90.00
_cell.angle_beta   90.00
_cell.angle_gamma   90.00
#
_symmetry.space_group_name_H-M   'P 1'
#
loop_
_entity.id
_entity.type
_entity.pdbx_description
1 polymer ?
#
loop_
_entity_poly.entity_id
_entity_poly.type
_entity_poly.pdbx_seq_one_letter_code
_entity_poly.pdbx_strand_id
1 'polypeptide(L)'
;MAAMPPVELGAILFVAYAAVLISRGPLVNRVVLSQVDALQPKRQFTLDFLLTLVAGVLASIYNMLMLEFPITSTLSLLIGCLMGGFFLALDTALEREREIIFKTLEMKKDQEPPKHLYSMTRKFFLAALTSVLFFSIVLVLVFTRDIVWLAGLDQSTHSLSAAQMAVAYEVFFIMMVMLVLVINLIISYSKNLKLLFSNETRVLERVSQGDLTGKVPIATHDEFGIIAGHT
;
A
#
# COMPACT_ATOMS: atom_id res chain seq x y z
N MET A 1 30.88 -12.92 11.34
CA MET A 1 29.41 -13.01 11.37
C MET A 1 29.00 -13.73 10.11
N ALA A 2 28.44 -14.93 10.20
CA ALA A 2 27.93 -15.63 9.02
C ALA A 2 26.70 -14.85 8.54
N ALA A 3 26.79 -14.27 7.35
CA ALA A 3 25.63 -13.69 6.71
C ALA A 3 24.66 -14.83 6.42
N MET A 4 23.41 -14.70 6.86
CA MET A 4 22.36 -15.65 6.53
C MET A 4 22.27 -15.81 5.02
N PRO A 5 22.22 -17.03 4.48
CA PRO A 5 22.00 -17.20 3.05
C PRO A 5 20.67 -16.53 2.67
N PRO A 6 20.64 -15.72 1.62
CA PRO A 6 19.42 -14.98 1.20
C PRO A 6 18.23 -15.92 0.95
N VAL A 7 18.47 -17.18 0.71
CA VAL A 7 17.47 -18.24 0.52
C VAL A 7 16.67 -18.52 1.81
N GLU A 8 17.32 -18.54 2.98
CA GLU A 8 16.64 -18.80 4.27
C GLU A 8 15.76 -17.62 4.68
N LEU A 9 16.26 -16.39 4.53
CA LEU A 9 15.44 -15.19 4.77
C LEU A 9 14.24 -15.15 3.83
N GLY A 10 14.46 -15.44 2.55
CA GLY A 10 13.40 -15.54 1.56
C GLY A 10 12.35 -16.60 1.90
N ALA A 11 12.78 -17.77 2.39
CA ALA A 11 11.88 -18.84 2.81
C ALA A 11 11.00 -18.44 4.01
N ILE A 12 11.58 -17.78 5.03
CA ILE A 12 10.85 -17.30 6.21
C ILE A 12 9.79 -16.27 5.82
N LEU A 13 10.18 -15.27 5.02
CA LEU A 13 9.27 -14.27 4.53
C LEU A 13 8.16 -14.91 3.68
N PHE A 14 8.50 -15.84 2.80
CA PHE A 14 7.53 -16.57 1.99
C PHE A 14 6.51 -17.32 2.86
N VAL A 15 6.95 -18.05 3.89
CA VAL A 15 6.05 -18.78 4.80
C VAL A 15 5.15 -17.81 5.57
N ALA A 16 5.70 -16.71 6.09
CA ALA A 16 4.94 -15.68 6.80
C ALA A 16 3.88 -15.05 5.91
N TYR A 17 4.23 -14.64 4.71
CA TYR A 17 3.28 -14.06 3.76
C TYR A 17 2.27 -15.07 3.21
N ALA A 18 2.65 -16.33 2.99
CA ALA A 18 1.73 -17.40 2.61
C ALA A 18 0.68 -17.63 3.70
N ALA A 19 1.06 -17.65 4.97
CA ALA A 19 0.13 -17.75 6.10
C ALA A 19 -0.85 -16.56 6.14
N VAL A 20 -0.37 -15.34 5.88
CA VAL A 20 -1.22 -14.14 5.74
C VAL A 20 -2.22 -14.30 4.60
N LEU A 21 -1.77 -14.73 3.42
CA LEU A 21 -2.64 -14.92 2.26
C LEU A 21 -3.73 -15.97 2.50
N ILE A 22 -3.39 -17.08 3.14
CA ILE A 22 -4.35 -18.14 3.47
C ILE A 22 -5.39 -17.66 4.48
N SER A 23 -4.96 -16.94 5.52
CA SER A 23 -5.85 -16.43 6.58
C SER A 23 -6.70 -15.23 6.12
N ARG A 24 -6.26 -14.51 5.09
CA ARG A 24 -6.91 -13.29 4.59
C ARG A 24 -8.33 -13.54 4.08
N GLY A 25 -8.55 -14.62 3.29
CA GLY A 25 -9.84 -14.90 2.65
C GLY A 25 -11.01 -14.97 3.65
N PRO A 26 -10.98 -15.88 4.64
CA PRO A 26 -12.00 -15.97 5.68
C PRO A 26 -12.19 -14.67 6.49
N LEU A 27 -11.10 -13.95 6.78
CA LEU A 27 -11.14 -12.71 7.54
C LEU A 27 -11.78 -11.57 6.75
N VAL A 28 -11.49 -11.44 5.45
CA VAL A 28 -12.14 -10.46 4.56
C VAL A 28 -13.65 -10.68 4.55
N ASN A 29 -14.10 -11.92 4.38
CA ASN A 29 -15.53 -12.23 4.39
C ASN A 29 -16.20 -11.83 5.72
N ARG A 30 -15.55 -12.08 6.85
CA ARG A 30 -16.12 -11.84 8.18
C ARG A 30 -16.02 -10.39 8.64
N VAL A 31 -14.93 -9.68 8.33
CA VAL A 31 -14.61 -8.35 8.88
C VAL A 31 -14.93 -7.23 7.91
N VAL A 32 -14.76 -7.47 6.61
CA VAL A 32 -14.93 -6.45 5.57
C VAL A 32 -16.30 -6.55 4.90
N LEU A 33 -16.63 -7.71 4.32
CA LEU A 33 -17.85 -7.87 3.53
C LEU A 33 -19.14 -7.86 4.37
N SER A 34 -19.05 -8.07 5.68
CA SER A 34 -20.17 -7.92 6.61
C SER A 34 -20.53 -6.46 6.90
N GLN A 35 -19.72 -5.50 6.48
CA GLN A 35 -19.92 -4.08 6.74
C GLN A 35 -20.66 -3.39 5.59
N VAL A 36 -21.23 -2.21 5.89
CA VAL A 36 -21.81 -1.33 4.90
C VAL A 36 -20.74 -0.92 3.88
N ASP A 37 -21.10 -0.85 2.60
CA ASP A 37 -20.18 -0.60 1.48
C ASP A 37 -19.24 0.60 1.73
N ALA A 38 -19.74 1.68 2.30
CA ALA A 38 -18.95 2.88 2.64
C ALA A 38 -17.78 2.62 3.61
N LEU A 39 -17.86 1.61 4.46
CA LEU A 39 -16.82 1.30 5.46
C LEU A 39 -15.86 0.20 5.00
N GLN A 40 -16.22 -0.56 3.96
CA GLN A 40 -15.42 -1.69 3.49
C GLN A 40 -13.99 -1.32 3.10
N PRO A 41 -13.70 -0.22 2.34
CA PRO A 41 -12.33 0.12 1.96
C PRO A 41 -11.45 0.41 3.20
N LYS A 42 -11.99 1.13 4.19
CA LYS A 42 -11.27 1.41 5.45
C LYS A 42 -11.00 0.13 6.25
N ARG A 43 -11.96 -0.78 6.31
CA ARG A 43 -11.80 -2.07 7.00
C ARG A 43 -10.82 -2.98 6.27
N GLN A 44 -10.84 -2.96 4.94
CA GLN A 44 -9.88 -3.69 4.11
C GLN A 44 -8.45 -3.22 4.38
N PHE A 45 -8.22 -1.88 4.34
CA PHE A 45 -6.92 -1.31 4.68
C PHE A 45 -6.45 -1.75 6.07
N THR A 46 -7.31 -1.60 7.09
CA THR A 46 -6.95 -1.94 8.47
C THR A 46 -6.63 -3.43 8.62
N LEU A 47 -7.44 -4.30 8.02
CA LEU A 47 -7.23 -5.74 8.08
C LEU A 47 -5.91 -6.15 7.43
N ASP A 48 -5.67 -5.73 6.19
CA ASP A 48 -4.49 -6.12 5.43
C ASP A 48 -3.21 -5.54 6.05
N PHE A 49 -3.27 -4.29 6.56
CA PHE A 49 -2.16 -3.67 7.27
C PHE A 49 -1.83 -4.39 8.59
N LEU A 50 -2.84 -4.76 9.39
CA LEU A 50 -2.62 -5.50 10.62
C LEU A 50 -2.08 -6.91 10.37
N LEU A 51 -2.58 -7.60 9.34
CA LEU A 51 -2.08 -8.93 8.98
C LEU A 51 -0.60 -8.88 8.58
N THR A 52 -0.22 -7.92 7.74
CA THR A 52 1.19 -7.74 7.33
C THR A 52 2.07 -7.26 8.48
N LEU A 53 1.54 -6.42 9.38
CA LEU A 53 2.24 -6.01 10.60
C LEU A 53 2.53 -7.22 11.50
N VAL A 54 1.54 -8.07 11.76
CA VAL A 54 1.70 -9.29 12.58
C VAL A 54 2.74 -10.20 11.95
N ALA A 55 2.68 -10.43 10.63
CA ALA A 55 3.69 -11.24 9.93
C ALA A 55 5.09 -10.63 10.03
N GLY A 56 5.22 -9.31 9.88
CA GLY A 56 6.50 -8.60 10.03
C GLY A 56 7.06 -8.69 11.45
N VAL A 57 6.22 -8.55 12.47
CA VAL A 57 6.63 -8.72 13.87
C VAL A 57 7.09 -10.15 14.16
N LEU A 58 6.35 -11.16 13.71
CA LEU A 58 6.72 -12.56 13.89
C LEU A 58 8.04 -12.89 13.19
N ALA A 59 8.22 -12.41 11.95
CA ALA A 59 9.47 -12.57 11.20
C ALA A 59 10.64 -11.86 11.92
N SER A 60 10.42 -10.68 12.48
CA SER A 60 11.41 -9.91 13.22
C SER A 60 11.81 -10.60 14.53
N ILE A 61 10.84 -11.14 15.28
CA ILE A 61 11.11 -11.93 16.50
C ILE A 61 11.90 -13.19 16.16
N TYR A 62 11.50 -13.91 15.12
CA TYR A 62 12.24 -15.09 14.66
C TYR A 62 13.69 -14.75 14.28
N ASN A 63 13.89 -13.67 13.52
CA ASN A 63 15.20 -13.17 13.12
C ASN A 63 16.10 -12.85 14.33
N MET A 64 15.52 -12.24 15.37
CA MET A 64 16.26 -11.88 16.58
C MET A 64 16.57 -13.08 17.48
N LEU A 65 15.60 -13.99 17.70
CA LEU A 65 15.73 -15.08 18.69
C LEU A 65 16.41 -16.32 18.12
N MET A 66 16.13 -16.69 16.86
CA MET A 66 16.63 -17.92 16.25
C MET A 66 17.91 -17.71 15.44
N LEU A 67 18.09 -16.53 14.87
CA LEU A 67 19.22 -16.23 13.99
C LEU A 67 20.24 -15.29 14.64
N GLU A 68 19.98 -14.85 15.88
CA GLU A 68 20.86 -13.97 16.68
C GLU A 68 21.29 -12.69 15.93
N PHE A 69 20.44 -12.17 15.02
CA PHE A 69 20.74 -10.94 14.31
C PHE A 69 20.66 -9.71 15.22
N PRO A 70 21.50 -8.69 14.97
CA PRO A 70 21.50 -7.46 15.76
C PRO A 70 20.16 -6.72 15.63
N ILE A 71 19.79 -5.99 16.68
CA ILE A 71 18.54 -5.19 16.75
C ILE A 71 18.37 -4.26 15.56
N THR A 72 19.48 -3.68 15.06
CA THR A 72 19.45 -2.79 13.88
C THR A 72 18.95 -3.48 12.62
N SER A 73 19.38 -4.72 12.36
CA SER A 73 18.92 -5.52 11.22
C SER A 73 17.45 -5.93 11.38
N THR A 74 17.06 -6.32 12.60
CA THR A 74 15.68 -6.68 12.94
C THR A 74 14.72 -5.48 12.77
N LEU A 75 15.16 -4.29 13.18
CA LEU A 75 14.38 -3.05 13.00
C LEU A 75 14.23 -2.68 11.52
N SER A 76 15.27 -2.83 10.73
CA SER A 76 15.22 -2.59 9.28
C SER A 76 14.25 -3.55 8.58
N LEU A 77 14.24 -4.83 8.97
CA LEU A 77 13.27 -5.80 8.48
C LEU A 77 11.84 -5.41 8.84
N LEU A 78 11.59 -5.03 10.08
CA LEU A 78 10.26 -4.60 10.53
C LEU A 78 9.77 -3.38 9.76
N ILE A 79 10.63 -2.37 9.55
CA ILE A 79 10.29 -1.16 8.79
C ILE A 79 10.00 -1.50 7.33
N GLY A 80 10.78 -2.40 6.72
CA GLY A 80 10.51 -2.92 5.37
C GLY A 80 9.14 -3.61 5.25
N CYS A 81 8.80 -4.45 6.24
CA CYS A 81 7.49 -5.11 6.31
C CYS A 81 6.34 -4.11 6.53
N LEU A 82 6.52 -3.09 7.38
CA LEU A 82 5.54 -2.02 7.60
C LEU A 82 5.27 -1.24 6.32
N MET A 83 6.34 -0.88 5.62
CA MET A 83 6.24 -0.16 4.35
C MET A 83 5.53 -1.00 3.29
N GLY A 84 5.97 -2.23 3.05
CA GLY A 84 5.34 -3.13 2.10
C GLY A 84 3.87 -3.40 2.46
N GLY A 85 3.58 -3.60 3.75
CA GLY A 85 2.23 -3.75 4.29
C GLY A 85 1.34 -2.53 4.05
N PHE A 86 1.87 -1.33 4.22
CA PHE A 86 1.14 -0.09 3.95
C PHE A 86 0.73 0.02 2.47
N PHE A 87 1.67 -0.18 1.54
CA PHE A 87 1.37 -0.11 0.10
C PHE A 87 0.40 -1.21 -0.34
N LEU A 88 0.58 -2.43 0.15
CA LEU A 88 -0.32 -3.55 -0.14
C LEU A 88 -1.74 -3.26 0.39
N ALA A 89 -1.86 -2.84 1.64
CA ALA A 89 -3.15 -2.55 2.27
C ALA A 89 -3.87 -1.38 1.58
N LEU A 90 -3.12 -0.37 1.13
CA LEU A 90 -3.69 0.78 0.42
C LEU A 90 -4.18 0.37 -0.97
N ASP A 91 -3.42 -0.44 -1.71
CA ASP A 91 -3.81 -0.92 -3.03
C ASP A 91 -5.07 -1.79 -2.98
N THR A 92 -5.13 -2.74 -2.02
CA THR A 92 -6.31 -3.59 -1.82
C THR A 92 -7.54 -2.80 -1.36
N ALA A 93 -7.35 -1.75 -0.56
CA ALA A 93 -8.45 -0.85 -0.17
C ALA A 93 -9.00 -0.06 -1.37
N LEU A 94 -8.11 0.43 -2.25
CA LEU A 94 -8.50 1.12 -3.49
C LEU A 94 -9.17 0.17 -4.48
N GLU A 95 -8.74 -1.09 -4.55
CA GLU A 95 -9.42 -2.11 -5.35
C GLU A 95 -10.84 -2.37 -4.83
N ARG A 96 -11.00 -2.48 -3.50
CA ARG A 96 -12.34 -2.63 -2.87
C ARG A 96 -13.22 -1.42 -3.15
N GLU A 97 -12.71 -0.19 -3.06
CA GLU A 97 -13.43 1.03 -3.42
C GLU A 97 -13.89 0.99 -4.87
N ARG A 98 -13.03 0.55 -5.80
CA ARG A 98 -13.35 0.40 -7.23
C ARG A 98 -14.45 -0.63 -7.48
N GLU A 99 -14.42 -1.77 -6.80
CA GLU A 99 -15.47 -2.80 -6.89
C GLU A 99 -16.82 -2.26 -6.45
N ILE A 100 -16.85 -1.47 -5.35
CA ILE A 100 -18.07 -0.85 -4.84
C ILE A 100 -18.60 0.18 -5.84
N ILE A 101 -17.74 1.05 -6.36
CA ILE A 101 -18.10 2.03 -7.38
C ILE A 101 -18.71 1.32 -8.60
N PHE A 102 -18.02 0.32 -9.12
CA PHE A 102 -18.47 -0.44 -10.29
C PHE A 102 -19.84 -1.09 -10.06
N LYS A 103 -20.01 -1.76 -8.92
CA LYS A 103 -21.28 -2.41 -8.53
C LYS A 103 -22.43 -1.39 -8.40
N THR A 104 -22.17 -0.22 -7.80
CA THR A 104 -23.16 0.85 -7.66
C THR A 104 -23.59 1.39 -9.02
N LEU A 105 -22.63 1.59 -9.93
CA LEU A 105 -22.89 2.07 -11.29
C LEU A 105 -23.70 1.06 -12.13
N GLU A 106 -23.41 -0.24 -11.99
CA GLU A 106 -24.16 -1.29 -12.70
C GLU A 106 -25.60 -1.45 -12.19
N MET A 107 -25.76 -1.49 -10.87
CA MET A 107 -27.06 -1.71 -10.24
C MET A 107 -27.95 -0.47 -10.26
N LYS A 108 -27.44 0.72 -10.66
CA LYS A 108 -28.14 2.02 -10.56
C LYS A 108 -28.77 2.24 -9.17
N LYS A 109 -28.13 1.68 -8.14
CA LYS A 109 -28.59 1.76 -6.77
C LYS A 109 -27.89 2.93 -6.10
N ASP A 110 -28.64 4.00 -5.87
CA ASP A 110 -28.11 5.15 -5.14
C ASP A 110 -27.72 4.73 -3.72
N GLN A 111 -26.54 5.14 -3.32
CA GLN A 111 -26.17 5.14 -1.90
C GLN A 111 -26.85 6.34 -1.22
N GLU A 112 -27.07 6.26 0.08
CA GLU A 112 -27.52 7.41 0.83
C GLU A 112 -26.50 8.55 0.70
N PRO A 113 -26.95 9.82 0.57
CA PRO A 113 -26.03 10.95 0.52
C PRO A 113 -25.11 10.95 1.73
N PRO A 114 -23.82 11.27 1.53
CA PRO A 114 -22.82 11.13 2.58
C PRO A 114 -23.10 12.04 3.77
N LYS A 115 -23.35 11.44 4.94
CA LYS A 115 -23.48 12.18 6.22
C LYS A 115 -22.13 12.71 6.71
N HIS A 116 -21.04 12.07 6.31
CA HIS A 116 -19.65 12.44 6.63
C HIS A 116 -18.81 12.38 5.37
N LEU A 117 -18.21 13.50 5.02
CA LEU A 117 -17.30 13.62 3.90
C LEU A 117 -15.93 13.07 4.25
N TYR A 118 -15.54 12.04 3.52
CA TYR A 118 -14.15 11.59 3.47
C TYR A 118 -13.49 12.13 2.20
N SER A 119 -13.00 13.39 2.28
CA SER A 119 -12.37 14.06 1.15
C SER A 119 -11.36 13.17 0.45
N MET A 120 -11.52 12.97 -0.86
CA MET A 120 -10.61 12.22 -1.70
C MET A 120 -9.24 12.88 -1.76
N THR A 121 -9.22 14.21 -1.81
CA THR A 121 -8.00 15.01 -1.76
C THR A 121 -7.20 14.73 -0.49
N ARG A 122 -7.86 14.63 0.67
CA ARG A 122 -7.20 14.32 1.94
C ARG A 122 -6.66 12.89 1.96
N LYS A 123 -7.39 11.91 1.43
CA LYS A 123 -6.92 10.51 1.31
C LYS A 123 -5.63 10.45 0.47
N PHE A 124 -5.65 11.11 -0.70
CA PHE A 124 -4.50 11.17 -1.60
C PHE A 124 -3.30 11.87 -0.97
N PHE A 125 -3.52 13.02 -0.32
CA PHE A 125 -2.46 13.76 0.38
C PHE A 125 -1.82 12.92 1.48
N LEU A 126 -2.61 12.25 2.32
CA LEU A 126 -2.10 11.40 3.39
C LEU A 126 -1.31 10.20 2.83
N ALA A 127 -1.80 9.57 1.77
CA ALA A 127 -1.10 8.47 1.11
C ALA A 127 0.25 8.93 0.53
N ALA A 128 0.27 10.08 -0.15
CA ALA A 128 1.50 10.66 -0.71
C ALA A 128 2.49 11.04 0.40
N LEU A 129 2.03 11.74 1.44
CA LEU A 129 2.86 12.14 2.57
C LEU A 129 3.47 10.92 3.28
N THR A 130 2.65 9.90 3.56
CA THR A 130 3.12 8.66 4.20
C THR A 130 4.14 7.93 3.32
N SER A 131 3.93 7.90 2.00
CA SER A 131 4.87 7.32 1.05
C SER A 131 6.23 8.03 1.07
N VAL A 132 6.24 9.37 1.08
CA VAL A 132 7.46 10.18 1.18
C VAL A 132 8.17 9.95 2.50
N LEU A 133 7.43 9.87 3.62
CA LEU A 133 8.00 9.57 4.94
C LEU A 133 8.65 8.19 4.98
N PHE A 134 7.99 7.15 4.49
CA PHE A 134 8.57 5.80 4.41
C PHE A 134 9.83 5.78 3.54
N PHE A 135 9.79 6.42 2.38
CA PHE A 135 10.95 6.54 1.51
C PHE A 135 12.13 7.20 2.23
N SER A 136 11.89 8.32 2.90
CA SER A 136 12.93 9.05 3.64
C SER A 136 13.51 8.21 4.79
N ILE A 137 12.66 7.52 5.56
CA ILE A 137 13.10 6.67 6.69
C ILE A 137 13.97 5.52 6.18
N VAL A 138 13.53 4.83 5.12
CA VAL A 138 14.28 3.70 4.56
C VAL A 138 15.64 4.16 4.03
N LEU A 139 15.69 5.28 3.29
CA LEU A 139 16.96 5.83 2.81
C LEU A 139 17.91 6.17 3.96
N VAL A 140 17.43 6.85 5.00
CA VAL A 140 18.27 7.21 6.16
C VAL A 140 18.83 5.96 6.83
N LEU A 141 18.00 4.92 7.03
CA LEU A 141 18.45 3.66 7.65
C LEU A 141 19.51 2.94 6.81
N VAL A 142 19.31 2.87 5.49
CA VAL A 142 20.25 2.23 4.57
C VAL A 142 21.56 3.00 4.56
N PHE A 143 21.53 4.32 4.36
CA PHE A 143 22.74 5.13 4.37
C PHE A 143 23.50 5.05 5.69
N THR A 144 22.80 5.10 6.83
CA THR A 144 23.47 5.00 8.15
C THR A 144 24.15 3.65 8.31
N ARG A 145 23.49 2.56 7.91
CA ARG A 145 24.08 1.22 7.95
C ARG A 145 25.30 1.11 7.04
N ASP A 146 25.20 1.60 5.82
CA ASP A 146 26.24 1.49 4.80
C ASP A 146 27.48 2.33 5.15
N ILE A 147 27.29 3.54 5.73
CA ILE A 147 28.37 4.36 6.23
C ILE A 147 29.14 3.64 7.36
N VAL A 148 28.40 3.06 8.31
CA VAL A 148 29.03 2.32 9.42
C VAL A 148 29.79 1.09 8.90
N TRP A 149 29.21 0.38 7.92
CA TRP A 149 29.87 -0.76 7.29
C TRP A 149 31.15 -0.35 6.53
N LEU A 150 31.09 0.69 5.72
CA LEU A 150 32.25 1.22 4.98
C LEU A 150 33.35 1.73 5.92
N ALA A 151 32.99 2.37 7.04
CA ALA A 151 33.96 2.83 8.03
C ALA A 151 34.68 1.72 8.77
N GLY A 152 34.07 0.51 8.87
CA GLY A 152 34.63 -0.68 9.50
C GLY A 152 35.41 -1.59 8.56
N LEU A 153 35.48 -1.27 7.24
CA LEU A 153 36.20 -2.08 6.27
C LEU A 153 37.72 -1.99 6.44
N ASP A 154 38.34 -3.15 6.58
CA ASP A 154 39.80 -3.26 6.53
C ASP A 154 40.29 -3.14 5.07
N GLN A 155 40.97 -2.06 4.76
CA GLN A 155 41.48 -1.75 3.41
C GLN A 155 42.50 -2.76 2.90
N SER A 156 43.05 -3.63 3.79
CA SER A 156 44.01 -4.67 3.40
C SER A 156 43.36 -5.88 2.72
N THR A 157 42.04 -6.09 2.93
CA THR A 157 41.35 -7.30 2.47
C THR A 157 40.29 -7.03 1.40
N HIS A 158 39.79 -5.80 1.30
CA HIS A 158 38.72 -5.41 0.36
C HIS A 158 39.08 -4.15 -0.43
N SER A 159 38.83 -4.14 -1.74
CA SER A 159 38.98 -2.93 -2.53
C SER A 159 37.83 -1.97 -2.21
N LEU A 160 38.17 -0.75 -1.82
CA LEU A 160 37.19 0.30 -1.49
C LEU A 160 36.19 0.53 -2.64
N SER A 161 36.65 0.41 -3.88
CA SER A 161 35.81 0.56 -5.09
C SER A 161 34.73 -0.54 -5.19
N ALA A 162 35.05 -1.78 -4.84
CA ALA A 162 34.09 -2.87 -4.85
C ALA A 162 33.02 -2.68 -3.76
N ALA A 163 33.41 -2.19 -2.57
CA ALA A 163 32.49 -1.88 -1.48
C ALA A 163 31.53 -0.74 -1.84
N GLN A 164 32.05 0.34 -2.44
CA GLN A 164 31.22 1.45 -2.92
C GLN A 164 30.20 1.02 -3.99
N MET A 165 30.61 0.14 -4.92
CA MET A 165 29.72 -0.42 -5.94
C MET A 165 28.60 -1.26 -5.31
N ALA A 166 28.91 -2.08 -4.27
CA ALA A 166 27.90 -2.88 -3.58
C ALA A 166 26.83 -1.99 -2.93
N VAL A 167 27.24 -0.93 -2.23
CA VAL A 167 26.33 0.06 -1.65
C VAL A 167 25.47 0.75 -2.74
N ALA A 168 26.10 1.14 -3.85
CA ALA A 168 25.38 1.79 -4.95
C ALA A 168 24.30 0.87 -5.55
N TYR A 169 24.60 -0.40 -5.75
CA TYR A 169 23.62 -1.39 -6.24
C TYR A 169 22.49 -1.61 -5.23
N GLU A 170 22.77 -1.65 -3.94
CA GLU A 170 21.75 -1.82 -2.90
C GLU A 170 20.79 -0.61 -2.87
N VAL A 171 21.33 0.61 -2.82
CA VAL A 171 20.53 1.83 -2.85
C VAL A 171 19.69 1.90 -4.12
N PHE A 172 20.30 1.60 -5.28
CA PHE A 172 19.59 1.56 -6.55
C PHE A 172 18.43 0.55 -6.55
N PHE A 173 18.67 -0.66 -6.03
CA PHE A 173 17.63 -1.69 -5.92
C PHE A 173 16.46 -1.22 -5.05
N ILE A 174 16.75 -0.65 -3.86
CA ILE A 174 15.72 -0.13 -2.95
C ILE A 174 14.93 1.00 -3.62
N MET A 175 15.61 1.93 -4.30
CA MET A 175 14.95 3.01 -5.04
C MET A 175 14.03 2.46 -6.14
N MET A 176 14.46 1.43 -6.88
CA MET A 176 13.63 0.80 -7.92
C MET A 176 12.39 0.13 -7.33
N VAL A 177 12.52 -0.60 -6.22
CA VAL A 177 11.37 -1.21 -5.52
C VAL A 177 10.39 -0.13 -5.06
N MET A 178 10.87 0.94 -4.44
CA MET A 178 10.04 2.07 -4.01
C MET A 178 9.34 2.74 -5.17
N LEU A 179 10.03 2.97 -6.26
CA LEU A 179 9.45 3.55 -7.48
C LEU A 179 8.30 2.70 -8.01
N VAL A 180 8.48 1.38 -8.08
CA VAL A 180 7.43 0.44 -8.52
C VAL A 180 6.21 0.53 -7.60
N LEU A 181 6.39 0.55 -6.28
CA LEU A 181 5.29 0.67 -5.31
C LEU A 181 4.51 1.98 -5.49
N VAL A 182 5.22 3.11 -5.65
CA VAL A 182 4.59 4.42 -5.86
C VAL A 182 3.87 4.48 -7.21
N ILE A 183 4.47 3.97 -8.29
CA ILE A 183 3.82 3.91 -9.60
C ILE A 183 2.55 3.06 -9.54
N ASN A 184 2.60 1.88 -8.89
CA ASN A 184 1.42 1.04 -8.70
C ASN A 184 0.31 1.80 -7.98
N LEU A 185 0.64 2.53 -6.91
CA LEU A 185 -0.30 3.35 -6.16
C LEU A 185 -0.93 4.45 -7.03
N ILE A 186 -0.13 5.17 -7.82
CA ILE A 186 -0.62 6.21 -8.76
C ILE A 186 -1.59 5.59 -9.77
N ILE A 187 -1.24 4.43 -10.33
CA ILE A 187 -2.10 3.72 -11.29
C ILE A 187 -3.41 3.30 -10.63
N SER A 188 -3.37 2.80 -9.39
CA SER A 188 -4.56 2.35 -8.65
C SER A 188 -5.51 3.52 -8.38
N TYR A 189 -5.00 4.67 -7.91
CA TYR A 189 -5.79 5.89 -7.75
C TYR A 189 -6.35 6.41 -9.08
N SER A 190 -5.53 6.42 -10.12
CA SER A 190 -5.93 6.88 -11.46
C SER A 190 -7.08 6.06 -12.05
N LYS A 191 -7.08 4.73 -11.80
CA LYS A 191 -8.19 3.85 -12.22
C LYS A 191 -9.51 4.22 -11.53
N ASN A 192 -9.48 4.52 -10.23
CA ASN A 192 -10.67 4.92 -9.49
C ASN A 192 -11.21 6.28 -9.99
N LEU A 193 -10.31 7.27 -10.16
CA LEU A 193 -10.67 8.57 -10.75
C LEU A 193 -11.28 8.45 -12.14
N LYS A 194 -10.63 7.68 -13.03
CA LYS A 194 -11.13 7.49 -14.39
C LYS A 194 -12.55 6.91 -14.40
N LEU A 195 -12.84 5.95 -13.50
CA LEU A 195 -14.15 5.34 -13.39
C LEU A 195 -15.23 6.37 -13.00
N LEU A 196 -14.93 7.21 -11.99
CA LEU A 196 -15.84 8.27 -11.55
C LEU A 196 -16.08 9.32 -12.64
N PHE A 197 -15.00 9.87 -13.21
CA PHE A 197 -15.12 10.88 -14.28
C PHE A 197 -15.84 10.37 -15.53
N SER A 198 -15.60 9.12 -15.95
CA SER A 198 -16.28 8.58 -17.13
C SER A 198 -17.78 8.46 -16.93
N ASN A 199 -18.23 8.19 -15.71
CA ASN A 199 -19.64 8.13 -15.38
C ASN A 199 -20.30 9.53 -15.41
N GLU A 200 -19.68 10.53 -14.79
CA GLU A 200 -20.17 11.91 -14.80
C GLU A 200 -20.22 12.47 -16.23
N THR A 201 -19.14 12.28 -17.02
CA THR A 201 -19.08 12.73 -18.41
C THR A 201 -20.20 12.12 -19.25
N ARG A 202 -20.51 10.83 -19.05
CA ARG A 202 -21.57 10.15 -19.78
C ARG A 202 -22.96 10.75 -19.48
N VAL A 203 -23.23 11.12 -18.22
CA VAL A 203 -24.50 11.75 -17.86
C VAL A 203 -24.58 13.17 -18.43
N LEU A 204 -23.51 13.97 -18.32
CA LEU A 204 -23.44 15.31 -18.92
C LEU A 204 -23.61 15.29 -20.44
N GLU A 205 -23.07 14.30 -21.14
CA GLU A 205 -23.24 14.12 -22.57
C GLU A 205 -24.73 13.88 -22.93
N ARG A 206 -25.45 13.03 -22.17
CA ARG A 206 -26.89 12.82 -22.33
C ARG A 206 -27.69 14.09 -22.08
N VAL A 207 -27.35 14.82 -21.03
CA VAL A 207 -27.99 16.13 -20.73
C VAL A 207 -27.80 17.12 -21.89
N SER A 208 -26.58 17.16 -22.49
CA SER A 208 -26.32 18.03 -23.65
C SER A 208 -27.13 17.64 -24.90
N GLN A 209 -27.56 16.37 -24.98
CA GLN A 209 -28.44 15.86 -26.04
C GLN A 209 -29.95 16.05 -25.73
N GLY A 210 -30.28 16.71 -24.61
CA GLY A 210 -31.65 16.97 -24.19
C GLY A 210 -32.29 15.87 -23.32
N ASP A 211 -31.56 14.81 -22.98
CA ASP A 211 -32.01 13.77 -22.06
C ASP A 211 -31.73 14.16 -20.61
N LEU A 212 -32.71 14.78 -19.95
CA LEU A 212 -32.65 15.21 -18.55
C LEU A 212 -33.09 14.12 -17.57
N THR A 213 -33.33 12.90 -18.03
CA THR A 213 -33.81 11.80 -17.17
C THR A 213 -32.67 11.04 -16.48
N GLY A 214 -31.44 11.25 -16.94
CA GLY A 214 -30.27 10.59 -16.41
C GLY A 214 -29.83 11.20 -15.09
N LYS A 215 -29.60 10.36 -14.06
CA LYS A 215 -28.95 10.75 -12.81
C LYS A 215 -27.58 10.09 -12.68
N VAL A 216 -26.64 10.77 -12.03
CA VAL A 216 -25.36 10.18 -11.64
C VAL A 216 -25.58 9.42 -10.32
N PRO A 217 -25.40 8.07 -10.28
CA PRO A 217 -25.54 7.34 -9.03
C PRO A 217 -24.47 7.78 -8.01
N ILE A 218 -24.87 7.99 -6.76
CA ILE A 218 -23.95 8.31 -5.66
C ILE A 218 -23.16 7.04 -5.31
N ALA A 219 -21.92 6.95 -5.81
CA ALA A 219 -21.06 5.78 -5.65
C ALA A 219 -19.97 5.96 -4.60
N THR A 220 -19.72 7.19 -4.15
CA THR A 220 -18.66 7.52 -3.19
C THR A 220 -19.16 8.47 -2.11
N HIS A 221 -18.43 8.53 -0.97
CA HIS A 221 -18.73 9.43 0.15
C HIS A 221 -17.70 10.58 0.22
N ASP A 222 -17.33 11.13 -0.92
CA ASP A 222 -16.39 12.24 -1.08
C ASP A 222 -16.99 13.35 -1.96
N GLU A 223 -16.14 14.23 -2.49
CA GLU A 223 -16.53 15.35 -3.35
C GLU A 223 -17.32 14.88 -4.59
N PHE A 224 -16.98 13.72 -5.16
CA PHE A 224 -17.71 13.14 -6.30
C PHE A 224 -19.13 12.70 -5.92
N GLY A 225 -19.30 12.12 -4.73
CA GLY A 225 -20.63 11.78 -4.22
C GLY A 225 -21.53 12.99 -4.02
N ILE A 226 -20.97 14.15 -3.65
CA ILE A 226 -21.72 15.42 -3.58
C ILE A 226 -22.13 15.88 -4.97
N ILE A 227 -21.19 15.90 -5.93
CA ILE A 227 -21.46 16.31 -7.31
C ILE A 227 -22.57 15.43 -7.88
N ALA A 228 -22.48 14.11 -7.71
CA ALA A 228 -23.49 13.17 -8.15
C ALA A 228 -24.88 13.43 -7.52
N GLY A 229 -24.93 13.84 -6.25
CA GLY A 229 -26.17 14.16 -5.56
C GLY A 229 -26.84 15.47 -5.99
N HIS A 230 -26.14 16.33 -6.75
CA HIS A 230 -26.65 17.58 -7.30
C HIS A 230 -27.04 17.49 -8.79
N THR A 231 -26.75 16.35 -9.44
CA THR A 231 -27.14 16.06 -10.84
C THR A 231 -28.36 15.16 -10.89
#